data_7e08d30b81d24ff7696f433db63ae2df
#
_entry.id   7e08d30b81d24ff7696f433db63ae2df
#
_cell.length_a   1.000
_cell.length_b   1.000
_cell.length_c   1.000
_cell.angle_alpha   90.00
_cell.angle_beta   90.00
_cell.angle_gamma   90.00
#
_symmetry.space_group_name_H-M   'P 1'
#
loop_
_entity.id
_entity.type
_entity.pdbx_description
1 polymer ?
#
loop_
_entity_poly.entity_id
_entity_poly.type
_entity_poly.pdbx_seq_one_letter_code
_entity_poly.pdbx_strand_id
1 'polypeptide(L)'
;MSSDVLRFFRAWLADPLSIGAIVPSSRSLAAAMISEITPDTAPVMELGPGTGVFTRALLECGIPEDRLILVERHPEMARMLRAKFPRAQVIESDAAHTDRLGLDEIGPVGAVISGLPLLSMPARKVIAIVDRAFSHIRPTGSFYQFTYGYRCPIPRLILDRLDLRAVK
;
A
#
# COMPACT_ATOMS: atom_id res chain seq x y z
N MET A 1 6.46 -20.85 -7.16
CA MET A 1 5.22 -20.30 -6.58
C MET A 1 4.31 -19.97 -7.72
N SER A 2 3.13 -20.55 -7.71
CA SER A 2 2.26 -20.67 -8.87
C SER A 2 1.67 -19.33 -9.31
N SER A 3 1.49 -19.20 -10.63
CA SER A 3 0.72 -18.14 -11.29
C SER A 3 -0.68 -17.93 -10.68
N ASP A 4 -1.17 -18.92 -9.94
CA ASP A 4 -2.49 -18.94 -9.30
C ASP A 4 -2.60 -17.99 -8.11
N VAL A 5 -1.55 -17.83 -7.30
CA VAL A 5 -1.52 -16.86 -6.18
C VAL A 5 -1.58 -15.42 -6.71
N LEU A 6 -0.87 -15.15 -7.79
CA LEU A 6 -0.90 -13.82 -8.43
C LEU A 6 -2.24 -13.54 -9.11
N ARG A 7 -2.85 -14.55 -9.74
CA ARG A 7 -4.20 -14.46 -10.33
C ARG A 7 -5.25 -14.25 -9.24
N PHE A 8 -5.18 -15.00 -8.15
CA PHE A 8 -6.05 -14.84 -7.00
C PHE A 8 -5.94 -13.44 -6.37
N PHE A 9 -4.70 -12.96 -6.17
CA PHE A 9 -4.45 -11.63 -5.61
C PHE A 9 -4.96 -10.52 -6.53
N ARG A 10 -4.76 -10.65 -7.85
CA ARG A 10 -5.32 -9.72 -8.84
C ARG A 10 -6.85 -9.75 -8.87
N ALA A 11 -7.45 -10.93 -8.82
CA ALA A 11 -8.89 -11.09 -8.75
C ALA A 11 -9.45 -10.52 -7.44
N TRP A 12 -8.77 -10.76 -6.32
CA TRP A 12 -9.16 -10.21 -5.01
C TRP A 12 -9.05 -8.68 -4.97
N LEU A 13 -8.00 -8.09 -5.54
CA LEU A 13 -7.86 -6.63 -5.65
C LEU A 13 -8.87 -6.02 -6.63
N ALA A 14 -9.21 -6.75 -7.72
CA ALA A 14 -10.14 -6.28 -8.72
C ALA A 14 -11.60 -6.37 -8.26
N ASP A 15 -11.98 -7.45 -7.57
CA ASP A 15 -13.33 -7.64 -7.07
C ASP A 15 -13.34 -8.49 -5.77
N PRO A 16 -13.13 -7.85 -4.62
CA PRO A 16 -13.18 -8.54 -3.33
C PRO A 16 -14.58 -9.10 -2.99
N LEU A 17 -15.62 -8.63 -3.67
CA LEU A 17 -17.01 -9.04 -3.43
C LEU A 17 -17.43 -10.26 -4.25
N SER A 18 -16.83 -10.51 -5.42
CA SER A 18 -17.18 -11.63 -6.28
C SER A 18 -16.64 -12.98 -5.81
N ILE A 19 -15.61 -12.97 -4.99
CA ILE A 19 -15.07 -14.17 -4.33
C ILE A 19 -15.83 -14.39 -3.03
N GLY A 20 -17.07 -14.78 -3.14
CA GLY A 20 -18.18 -14.77 -2.18
C GLY A 20 -17.98 -15.40 -0.79
N ALA A 21 -16.80 -15.88 -0.43
CA ALA A 21 -16.49 -16.41 0.91
C ALA A 21 -15.52 -15.53 1.71
N ILE A 22 -15.05 -14.39 1.15
CA ILE A 22 -13.89 -13.66 1.65
C ILE A 22 -14.22 -12.25 2.14
N VAL A 23 -15.46 -11.79 2.03
CA VAL A 23 -15.86 -10.43 2.45
C VAL A 23 -15.57 -10.12 3.94
N PRO A 24 -15.86 -11.02 4.90
CA PRO A 24 -15.45 -10.82 6.30
C PRO A 24 -13.93 -10.79 6.45
N SER A 25 -13.22 -11.67 5.74
CA SER A 25 -11.77 -11.80 5.77
C SER A 25 -11.05 -10.56 5.22
N SER A 26 -11.60 -9.88 4.21
CA SER A 26 -10.99 -8.68 3.64
C SER A 26 -11.07 -7.47 4.59
N ARG A 27 -12.19 -7.30 5.30
CA ARG A 27 -12.34 -6.24 6.32
C ARG A 27 -11.48 -6.52 7.55
N SER A 28 -11.50 -7.76 8.06
CA SER A 28 -10.65 -8.15 9.19
C SER A 28 -9.18 -8.01 8.89
N LEU A 29 -8.78 -8.36 7.66
CA LEU A 29 -7.42 -8.19 7.18
C LEU A 29 -7.05 -6.71 7.08
N ALA A 30 -7.92 -5.89 6.49
CA ALA A 30 -7.68 -4.46 6.40
C ALA A 30 -7.55 -3.84 7.80
N ALA A 31 -8.44 -4.21 8.73
CA ALA A 31 -8.35 -3.75 10.12
C ALA A 31 -7.05 -4.19 10.81
N ALA A 32 -6.59 -5.43 10.58
CA ALA A 32 -5.31 -5.90 11.11
C ALA A 32 -4.11 -5.12 10.52
N MET A 33 -4.14 -4.85 9.21
CA MET A 33 -3.08 -4.10 8.53
C MET A 33 -2.93 -2.67 9.03
N ILE A 34 -4.02 -2.04 9.47
CA ILE A 34 -4.03 -0.64 9.92
C ILE A 34 -4.14 -0.51 11.44
N SER A 35 -4.03 -1.61 12.20
CA SER A 35 -4.28 -1.63 13.65
C SER A 35 -3.39 -0.67 14.45
N GLU A 36 -2.19 -0.35 13.94
CA GLU A 36 -1.26 0.61 14.55
C GLU A 36 -1.38 2.02 13.97
N ILE A 37 -2.25 2.22 12.97
CA ILE A 37 -2.45 3.51 12.32
C ILE A 37 -3.54 4.29 13.05
N THR A 38 -3.21 5.50 13.42
CA THR A 38 -4.10 6.44 14.10
C THR A 38 -4.20 7.74 13.30
N PRO A 39 -5.13 8.64 13.58
CA PRO A 39 -5.19 9.95 12.93
C PRO A 39 -3.87 10.74 12.97
N ASP A 40 -3.07 10.59 14.02
CA ASP A 40 -1.77 11.24 14.17
C ASP A 40 -0.69 10.66 13.22
N THR A 41 -0.97 9.49 12.62
CA THR A 41 -0.09 8.90 11.61
C THR A 41 -0.14 9.66 10.28
N ALA A 42 -1.19 10.44 10.03
CA ALA A 42 -1.35 11.17 8.77
C ALA A 42 -0.16 12.12 8.45
N PRO A 43 0.19 12.32 7.18
CA PRO A 43 -0.39 11.72 5.97
C PRO A 43 -0.05 10.24 5.81
N VAL A 44 -0.88 9.50 5.09
CA VAL A 44 -0.67 8.08 4.79
C VAL A 44 -0.63 7.87 3.27
N MET A 45 0.38 7.14 2.80
CA MET A 45 0.49 6.73 1.39
C MET A 45 0.08 5.27 1.23
N GLU A 46 -0.74 4.99 0.23
CA GLU A 46 -1.13 3.63 -0.16
C GLU A 46 -0.57 3.29 -1.53
N LEU A 47 0.18 2.19 -1.62
CA LEU A 47 0.76 1.68 -2.86
C LEU A 47 -0.08 0.52 -3.39
N GLY A 48 -0.67 0.72 -4.57
CA GLY A 48 -1.57 -0.24 -5.20
C GLY A 48 -2.91 -0.39 -4.48
N PRO A 49 -3.68 0.69 -4.29
CA PRO A 49 -4.97 0.67 -3.60
C PRO A 49 -6.02 -0.22 -4.28
N GLY A 50 -5.90 -0.46 -5.59
CA GLY A 50 -6.84 -1.26 -6.35
C GLY A 50 -8.27 -0.73 -6.21
N THR A 51 -9.17 -1.50 -5.59
CA THR A 51 -10.56 -1.08 -5.34
C THR A 51 -10.74 -0.19 -4.11
N GLY A 52 -9.65 0.11 -3.38
CA GLY A 52 -9.65 0.99 -2.22
C GLY A 52 -10.14 0.32 -0.92
N VAL A 53 -9.78 -0.93 -0.70
CA VAL A 53 -10.17 -1.65 0.53
C VAL A 53 -9.43 -1.09 1.75
N PHE A 54 -8.12 -0.93 1.66
CA PHE A 54 -7.33 -0.32 2.74
C PHE A 54 -7.62 1.18 2.84
N THR A 55 -7.80 1.89 1.71
CA THR A 55 -8.23 3.30 1.69
C THR A 55 -9.48 3.51 2.54
N ARG A 56 -10.50 2.66 2.37
CA ARG A 56 -11.73 2.74 3.16
C ARG A 56 -11.50 2.47 4.63
N ALA A 57 -10.71 1.46 4.96
CA ALA A 57 -10.36 1.15 6.35
C ALA A 57 -9.62 2.31 7.02
N LEU A 58 -8.71 2.99 6.31
CA LEU A 58 -8.01 4.19 6.78
C LEU A 58 -8.98 5.33 7.11
N LEU A 59 -9.98 5.56 6.25
CA LEU A 59 -11.02 6.55 6.51
C LEU A 59 -11.87 6.17 7.74
N GLU A 60 -12.22 4.89 7.87
CA GLU A 60 -12.98 4.35 9.02
C GLU A 60 -12.20 4.48 10.34
N CYS A 61 -10.86 4.41 10.32
CA CYS A 61 -10.05 4.65 11.52
C CYS A 61 -9.73 6.14 11.79
N GLY A 62 -10.28 7.04 10.97
CA GLY A 62 -10.23 8.49 11.22
C GLY A 62 -9.12 9.26 10.49
N ILE A 63 -8.39 8.63 9.55
CA ILE A 63 -7.48 9.39 8.68
C ILE A 63 -8.30 10.30 7.77
N PRO A 64 -8.05 11.62 7.75
CA PRO A 64 -8.74 12.52 6.83
C PRO A 64 -8.45 12.18 5.38
N GLU A 65 -9.46 12.22 4.52
CA GLU A 65 -9.34 11.82 3.11
C GLU A 65 -8.31 12.68 2.34
N ASP A 66 -8.23 13.97 2.63
CA ASP A 66 -7.26 14.91 2.07
C ASP A 66 -5.82 14.71 2.58
N ARG A 67 -5.64 13.76 3.52
CA ARG A 67 -4.33 13.31 4.01
C ARG A 67 -3.96 11.92 3.48
N LEU A 68 -4.68 11.40 2.48
CA LEU A 68 -4.40 10.14 1.81
C LEU A 68 -3.76 10.39 0.44
N ILE A 69 -2.68 9.65 0.18
CA ILE A 69 -1.96 9.63 -1.10
C ILE A 69 -2.11 8.22 -1.67
N LEU A 70 -2.77 8.09 -2.81
CA LEU A 70 -3.07 6.80 -3.44
C LEU A 70 -2.25 6.67 -4.72
N VAL A 71 -1.25 5.77 -4.73
CA VAL A 71 -0.39 5.54 -5.90
C VAL A 71 -0.89 4.30 -6.64
N GLU A 72 -1.50 4.49 -7.80
CA GLU A 72 -2.07 3.42 -8.62
C GLU A 72 -1.54 3.49 -10.05
N ARG A 73 -1.07 2.34 -10.56
CA ARG A 73 -0.48 2.28 -11.90
C ARG A 73 -1.51 2.16 -13.03
N HIS A 74 -2.67 1.56 -12.74
CA HIS A 74 -3.69 1.31 -13.75
C HIS A 74 -4.59 2.54 -13.93
N PRO A 75 -4.66 3.15 -15.15
CA PRO A 75 -5.43 4.39 -15.39
C PRO A 75 -6.91 4.26 -15.03
N GLU A 76 -7.53 3.13 -15.32
CA GLU A 76 -8.94 2.89 -15.02
C GLU A 76 -9.21 2.84 -13.51
N MET A 77 -8.31 2.16 -12.75
CA MET A 77 -8.39 2.11 -11.29
C MET A 77 -8.13 3.49 -10.68
N ALA A 78 -7.14 4.22 -11.18
CA ALA A 78 -6.86 5.59 -10.72
C ALA A 78 -8.08 6.51 -10.96
N ARG A 79 -8.76 6.40 -12.12
CA ARG A 79 -9.99 7.14 -12.41
C ARG A 79 -11.12 6.78 -11.43
N MET A 80 -11.32 5.49 -11.18
CA MET A 80 -12.31 5.01 -10.20
C MET A 80 -12.01 5.51 -8.79
N LEU A 81 -10.74 5.50 -8.36
CA LEU A 81 -10.32 6.00 -7.05
C LEU A 81 -10.58 7.51 -6.91
N ARG A 82 -10.28 8.32 -7.95
CA ARG A 82 -10.59 9.76 -7.95
C ARG A 82 -12.10 10.03 -7.80
N ALA A 83 -12.93 9.22 -8.45
CA ALA A 83 -14.39 9.34 -8.31
C ALA A 83 -14.89 8.93 -6.92
N LYS A 84 -14.25 7.92 -6.33
CA LYS A 84 -14.67 7.32 -5.05
C LYS A 84 -14.13 8.07 -3.83
N PHE A 85 -12.94 8.66 -3.96
CA PHE A 85 -12.23 9.40 -2.92
C PHE A 85 -11.79 10.77 -3.47
N PRO A 86 -12.73 11.72 -3.67
CA PRO A 86 -12.48 12.96 -4.42
C PRO A 86 -11.53 13.93 -3.70
N ARG A 87 -11.32 13.78 -2.40
CA ARG A 87 -10.38 14.62 -1.63
C ARG A 87 -9.01 13.98 -1.48
N ALA A 88 -8.87 12.66 -1.75
CA ALA A 88 -7.58 12.00 -1.70
C ALA A 88 -6.71 12.38 -2.91
N GLN A 89 -5.41 12.48 -2.71
CA GLN A 89 -4.48 12.67 -3.80
C GLN A 89 -4.23 11.36 -4.53
N VAL A 90 -4.90 11.16 -5.67
CA VAL A 90 -4.72 9.96 -6.49
C VAL A 90 -3.69 10.22 -7.58
N ILE A 91 -2.58 9.50 -7.51
CA ILE A 91 -1.43 9.61 -8.41
C ILE A 91 -1.36 8.37 -9.29
N GLU A 92 -1.45 8.59 -10.61
CA GLU A 92 -1.30 7.53 -11.60
C GLU A 92 0.19 7.31 -11.90
N SER A 93 0.81 6.36 -11.19
CA SER A 93 2.23 6.05 -11.34
C SER A 93 2.57 4.63 -10.90
N ASP A 94 3.73 4.14 -11.36
CA ASP A 94 4.34 2.93 -10.79
C ASP A 94 4.97 3.28 -9.43
N ALA A 95 4.69 2.47 -8.41
CA ALA A 95 5.23 2.63 -7.06
C ALA A 95 6.78 2.65 -6.99
N ALA A 96 7.46 2.15 -8.01
CA ALA A 96 8.92 2.22 -8.12
C ALA A 96 9.44 3.61 -8.55
N HIS A 97 8.56 4.57 -8.89
CA HIS A 97 8.90 5.88 -9.42
C HIS A 97 8.22 7.03 -8.66
N THR A 98 8.01 6.86 -7.36
CA THR A 98 7.34 7.88 -6.52
C THR A 98 8.19 9.13 -6.27
N ASP A 99 9.48 9.09 -6.57
CA ASP A 99 10.39 10.23 -6.53
C ASP A 99 10.02 11.38 -7.48
N ARG A 100 9.19 11.09 -8.49
CA ARG A 100 8.79 12.04 -9.54
C ARG A 100 7.44 12.70 -9.30
N LEU A 101 6.84 12.51 -8.14
CA LEU A 101 5.42 12.80 -7.92
C LEU A 101 5.14 14.16 -7.30
N GLY A 102 6.15 15.00 -7.06
CA GLY A 102 5.93 16.33 -6.46
C GLY A 102 5.28 16.25 -5.08
N LEU A 103 5.62 15.25 -4.28
CA LEU A 103 5.06 15.03 -2.93
C LEU A 103 5.64 15.98 -1.89
N ASP A 104 6.56 16.84 -2.28
CA ASP A 104 7.24 17.80 -1.39
C ASP A 104 6.27 18.74 -0.69
N GLU A 105 5.13 19.05 -1.32
CA GLU A 105 4.09 19.91 -0.74
C GLU A 105 3.30 19.24 0.40
N ILE A 106 3.26 17.90 0.43
CA ILE A 106 2.52 17.14 1.44
C ILE A 106 3.39 16.90 2.69
N GLY A 107 4.70 16.93 2.50
CA GLY A 107 5.68 16.59 3.52
C GLY A 107 5.79 15.07 3.79
N PRO A 108 6.64 14.68 4.75
CA PRO A 108 6.89 13.28 5.05
C PRO A 108 5.65 12.56 5.58
N VAL A 109 5.38 11.35 5.05
CA VAL A 109 4.25 10.54 5.49
C VAL A 109 4.56 9.77 6.78
N GLY A 110 3.54 9.55 7.60
CA GLY A 110 3.67 8.76 8.83
C GLY A 110 3.61 7.26 8.58
N ALA A 111 2.94 6.84 7.49
CA ALA A 111 2.89 5.44 7.11
C ALA A 111 2.80 5.27 5.59
N VAL A 112 3.36 4.15 5.12
CA VAL A 112 3.10 3.60 3.79
C VAL A 112 2.44 2.25 3.95
N ILE A 113 1.30 2.04 3.29
CA ILE A 113 0.61 0.75 3.21
C ILE A 113 0.79 0.20 1.81
N SER A 114 1.28 -1.02 1.69
CA SER A 114 1.49 -1.67 0.40
C SER A 114 0.59 -2.90 0.24
N GLY A 115 -0.34 -2.80 -0.72
CA GLY A 115 -1.11 -3.92 -1.24
C GLY A 115 -0.42 -4.65 -2.39
N LEU A 116 0.81 -4.30 -2.73
CA LEU A 116 1.53 -4.85 -3.87
C LEU A 116 2.03 -6.29 -3.60
N PRO A 117 1.98 -7.19 -4.59
CA PRO A 117 2.43 -8.56 -4.44
C PRO A 117 3.96 -8.68 -4.53
N LEU A 118 4.69 -8.12 -3.56
CA LEU A 118 6.15 -8.01 -3.59
C LEU A 118 6.85 -9.38 -3.76
N LEU A 119 6.30 -10.47 -3.20
CA LEU A 119 6.84 -11.84 -3.38
C LEU A 119 6.86 -12.31 -4.84
N SER A 120 6.01 -11.74 -5.69
CA SER A 120 5.89 -12.10 -7.10
C SER A 120 6.61 -11.11 -8.03
N MET A 121 7.29 -10.11 -7.48
CA MET A 121 8.00 -9.10 -8.24
C MET A 121 9.50 -9.42 -8.34
N PRO A 122 10.17 -8.99 -9.42
CA PRO A 122 11.62 -9.05 -9.49
C PRO A 122 12.28 -8.27 -8.34
N ALA A 123 13.35 -8.82 -7.76
CA ALA A 123 14.02 -8.23 -6.60
C ALA A 123 14.39 -6.76 -6.80
N ARG A 124 14.93 -6.39 -7.98
CA ARG A 124 15.28 -5.00 -8.30
C ARG A 124 14.07 -4.04 -8.22
N LYS A 125 12.86 -4.53 -8.57
CA LYS A 125 11.64 -3.72 -8.48
C LYS A 125 11.20 -3.57 -7.03
N VAL A 126 11.30 -4.63 -6.23
CA VAL A 126 11.04 -4.58 -4.79
C VAL A 126 11.98 -3.58 -4.11
N ILE A 127 13.28 -3.61 -4.46
CA ILE A 127 14.27 -2.64 -3.97
C ILE A 127 13.83 -1.21 -4.29
N ALA A 128 13.49 -0.93 -5.55
CA ALA A 128 13.10 0.41 -5.96
C ALA A 128 11.83 0.89 -5.22
N ILE A 129 10.82 0.02 -5.07
CA ILE A 129 9.58 0.36 -4.35
C ILE A 129 9.89 0.68 -2.88
N VAL A 130 10.66 -0.16 -2.21
CA VAL A 130 10.97 -0.01 -0.79
C VAL A 130 11.84 1.24 -0.57
N ASP A 131 12.90 1.41 -1.35
CA ASP A 131 13.79 2.58 -1.29
C ASP A 131 12.99 3.90 -1.47
N ARG A 132 12.10 3.94 -2.48
CA ARG A 132 11.26 5.12 -2.73
C ARG A 132 10.21 5.33 -1.62
N ALA A 133 9.59 4.27 -1.14
CA ALA A 133 8.64 4.39 -0.04
C ALA A 133 9.31 5.01 1.21
N PHE A 134 10.49 4.50 1.57
CA PHE A 134 11.21 4.99 2.75
C PHE A 134 11.77 6.41 2.57
N SER A 135 12.03 6.88 1.34
CA SER A 135 12.40 8.28 1.11
C SER A 135 11.28 9.27 1.44
N HIS A 136 10.02 8.81 1.47
CA HIS A 136 8.87 9.63 1.83
C HIS A 136 8.43 9.47 3.30
N ILE A 137 8.86 8.42 3.98
CA ILE A 137 8.45 8.13 5.36
C ILE A 137 9.25 9.01 6.33
N ARG A 138 8.55 9.65 7.30
CA ARG A 138 9.21 10.37 8.40
C ARG A 138 10.02 9.39 9.29
N PRO A 139 11.04 9.84 10.05
CA PRO A 139 11.91 8.94 10.84
C PRO A 139 11.18 8.00 11.81
N THR A 140 10.00 8.41 12.31
CA THR A 140 9.17 7.62 13.22
C THR A 140 8.06 6.84 12.50
N GLY A 141 8.02 6.88 11.18
CA GLY A 141 6.98 6.25 10.39
C GLY A 141 7.27 4.78 10.07
N SER A 142 6.30 4.10 9.50
CA SER A 142 6.34 2.67 9.23
C SER A 142 5.87 2.30 7.83
N PHE A 143 6.40 1.18 7.33
CA PHE A 143 5.98 0.57 6.08
C PHE A 143 5.23 -0.73 6.38
N TYR A 144 3.95 -0.77 6.05
CA TYR A 144 3.08 -1.93 6.24
C TYR A 144 2.93 -2.69 4.94
N GLN A 145 3.30 -3.98 4.94
CA GLN A 145 3.23 -4.84 3.76
C GLN A 145 2.31 -6.03 4.01
N PHE A 146 1.25 -6.11 3.22
CA PHE A 146 0.47 -7.35 3.17
C PHE A 146 1.23 -8.45 2.43
N THR A 147 1.26 -9.64 3.02
CA THR A 147 1.84 -10.82 2.38
C THR A 147 1.12 -12.11 2.77
N TYR A 148 0.95 -13.00 1.79
CA TYR A 148 0.50 -14.37 2.04
C TYR A 148 1.70 -15.23 2.41
N GLY A 149 1.93 -15.44 3.70
CA GLY A 149 2.96 -16.33 4.19
C GLY A 149 3.80 -15.76 5.33
N TYR A 150 4.63 -16.64 5.89
CA TYR A 150 5.43 -16.33 7.08
C TYR A 150 6.77 -15.63 6.78
N ARG A 151 7.12 -15.48 5.49
CA ARG A 151 8.40 -14.86 5.09
C ARG A 151 8.20 -13.40 4.78
N CYS A 152 9.12 -12.57 5.27
CA CYS A 152 9.21 -11.17 4.85
C CYS A 152 9.42 -11.12 3.33
N PRO A 153 8.61 -10.37 2.57
CA PRO A 153 8.77 -10.26 1.11
C PRO A 153 9.96 -9.41 0.71
N ILE A 154 10.52 -8.64 1.64
CA ILE A 154 11.69 -7.80 1.41
C ILE A 154 12.94 -8.64 1.72
N PRO A 155 13.86 -8.82 0.77
CA PRO A 155 15.11 -9.55 0.99
C PRO A 155 15.93 -8.96 2.13
N ARG A 156 16.53 -9.82 2.95
CA ARG A 156 17.32 -9.40 4.13
C ARG A 156 18.42 -8.41 3.77
N LEU A 157 19.11 -8.62 2.65
CA LEU A 157 20.13 -7.71 2.14
C LEU A 157 19.61 -6.26 1.96
N ILE A 158 18.33 -6.10 1.61
CA ILE A 158 17.71 -4.78 1.44
C ILE A 158 17.39 -4.18 2.80
N LEU A 159 16.86 -4.99 3.73
CA LEU A 159 16.60 -4.55 5.10
C LEU A 159 17.90 -4.05 5.74
N ASP A 160 18.98 -4.83 5.63
CA ASP A 160 20.28 -4.51 6.20
C ASP A 160 20.88 -3.23 5.54
N ARG A 161 20.73 -3.09 4.21
CA ARG A 161 21.23 -1.91 3.46
C ARG A 161 20.51 -0.62 3.82
N LEU A 162 19.22 -0.70 4.10
CA LEU A 162 18.37 0.46 4.42
C LEU A 162 18.20 0.64 5.94
N ASP A 163 18.92 -0.15 6.75
CA ASP A 163 18.81 -0.18 8.21
C ASP A 163 17.37 -0.36 8.71
N LEU A 164 16.63 -1.28 8.05
CA LEU A 164 15.23 -1.54 8.32
C LEU A 164 15.05 -2.77 9.20
N ARG A 165 14.11 -2.70 10.11
CA ARG A 165 13.68 -3.82 10.95
C ARG A 165 12.31 -4.30 10.54
N ALA A 166 12.20 -5.59 10.15
CA ALA A 166 10.91 -6.23 9.90
C ALA A 166 10.36 -6.81 11.20
N VAL A 167 9.13 -6.46 11.54
CA VAL A 167 8.32 -7.05 12.62
C VAL A 167 7.06 -7.66 12.04
N LYS A 168 6.45 -8.63 12.77
CA LYS A 168 5.21 -9.31 12.37
C LYS A 168 4.17 -9.12 13.44
#